data_fcbbe2bdef74774cf76e1ccad5741f01
#
_entry.id   fcbbe2bdef74774cf76e1ccad5741f01
#
_cell.length_a   1.000
_cell.length_b   1.000
_cell.length_c   1.000
_cell.angle_alpha   90.00
_cell.angle_beta   90.00
_cell.angle_gamma   90.00
#
_symmetry.space_group_name_H-M   'P 1'
#
loop_
_entity.id
_entity.type
_entity.pdbx_description
1 polymer ?
#
loop_
_entity_poly.entity_id
_entity_poly.type
_entity_poly.pdbx_seq_one_letter_code
_entity_poly.pdbx_strand_id
1 'polypeptide(L)'
;MMYNYLEQLKIQKNFTPARILDIGAWNGFWTKNVKEIWPDAHYTCIEAGPKHEKRLKEITSDYHIAVLGDSNRDVKMYLREIDKGSKKKVTYTKGSTLFGIFKNYETRKMTTLDMLVGKDAQYDLIKQDVQGAEIMVMQGAPDIFTRAKYVIQEVNLFKDKNFPDMPSENEMDEYMFQLGFNNSEIIEKKENVEQIDKIYF
;
A
#
# COMPACT_ATOMS: atom_id res chain seq x y z
N MET A 1 15.70 -7.31 -1.85
CA MET A 1 15.39 -7.92 -3.17
C MET A 1 14.55 -6.96 -4.01
N MET A 2 13.50 -6.34 -3.50
CA MET A 2 12.64 -5.36 -4.20
C MET A 2 13.43 -4.20 -4.85
N TYR A 3 14.30 -3.52 -4.09
CA TYR A 3 15.04 -2.36 -4.62
C TYR A 3 15.96 -2.72 -5.78
N ASN A 4 16.61 -3.89 -5.73
CA ASN A 4 17.43 -4.37 -6.86
C ASN A 4 16.58 -4.59 -8.11
N TYR A 5 15.33 -5.06 -7.96
CA TYR A 5 14.41 -5.19 -9.09
C TYR A 5 14.04 -3.83 -9.67
N LEU A 6 13.77 -2.84 -8.82
CA LEU A 6 13.47 -1.46 -9.26
C LEU A 6 14.68 -0.81 -9.98
N GLU A 7 15.89 -1.06 -9.52
CA GLU A 7 17.11 -0.64 -10.22
C GLU A 7 17.22 -1.31 -11.60
N GLN A 8 16.86 -2.60 -11.70
CA GLN A 8 16.82 -3.29 -13.00
C GLN A 8 15.76 -2.70 -13.93
N LEU A 9 14.59 -2.33 -13.43
CA LEU A 9 13.59 -1.61 -14.27
C LEU A 9 14.15 -0.30 -14.83
N LYS A 10 14.88 0.47 -14.01
CA LYS A 10 15.55 1.68 -14.44
C LYS A 10 16.58 1.40 -15.54
N ILE A 11 17.45 0.42 -15.32
CA ILE A 11 18.59 0.16 -16.20
C ILE A 11 18.16 -0.60 -17.46
N GLN A 12 17.41 -1.70 -17.31
CA GLN A 12 17.12 -2.63 -18.43
C GLN A 12 15.88 -2.23 -19.22
N LYS A 13 14.91 -1.57 -18.60
CA LYS A 13 13.66 -1.13 -19.23
C LYS A 13 13.63 0.38 -19.50
N ASN A 14 14.70 1.12 -19.16
CA ASN A 14 14.74 2.59 -19.21
C ASN A 14 13.52 3.23 -18.54
N PHE A 15 13.03 2.61 -17.46
CA PHE A 15 11.88 3.12 -16.75
C PHE A 15 12.27 4.31 -15.87
N THR A 16 11.72 5.47 -16.20
CA THR A 16 11.96 6.74 -15.50
C THR A 16 10.62 7.35 -15.11
N PRO A 17 10.04 6.94 -13.97
CA PRO A 17 8.75 7.45 -13.53
C PRO A 17 8.85 8.95 -13.21
N ALA A 18 7.87 9.72 -13.69
CA ALA A 18 7.72 11.12 -13.30
C ALA A 18 6.98 11.24 -11.96
N ARG A 19 6.03 10.33 -11.69
CA ARG A 19 5.19 10.36 -10.50
C ARG A 19 5.06 8.97 -9.89
N ILE A 20 5.31 8.89 -8.58
CA ILE A 20 5.25 7.67 -7.79
C ILE A 20 4.30 7.87 -6.63
N LEU A 21 3.41 6.89 -6.41
CA LEU A 21 2.45 6.87 -5.32
C LEU A 21 2.79 5.73 -4.35
N ASP A 22 2.93 6.06 -3.06
CA ASP A 22 3.14 5.11 -1.96
C ASP A 22 1.92 5.11 -1.04
N ILE A 23 1.07 4.09 -1.17
CA ILE A 23 -0.14 3.90 -0.37
C ILE A 23 0.16 2.92 0.77
N GLY A 24 -0.08 3.35 2.01
CA GLY A 24 0.38 2.66 3.20
C GLY A 24 1.86 2.96 3.45
N ALA A 25 2.24 4.22 3.29
CA ALA A 25 3.64 4.66 3.33
C ALA A 25 4.30 4.49 4.70
N TRP A 26 3.53 4.21 5.76
CA TRP A 26 4.01 4.08 7.13
C TRP A 26 4.90 5.28 7.53
N ASN A 27 6.18 5.04 7.83
CA ASN A 27 7.15 6.09 8.16
C ASN A 27 7.94 6.60 6.95
N GLY A 28 7.50 6.27 5.73
CA GLY A 28 8.14 6.65 4.47
C GLY A 28 9.43 5.91 4.14
N PHE A 29 9.70 4.79 4.80
CA PHE A 29 10.93 4.02 4.60
C PHE A 29 11.09 3.57 3.15
N TRP A 30 10.00 3.03 2.54
CA TRP A 30 10.03 2.61 1.14
C TRP A 30 10.31 3.80 0.21
N THR A 31 9.54 4.86 0.34
CA THR A 31 9.70 6.08 -0.47
C THR A 31 11.12 6.64 -0.37
N LYS A 32 11.70 6.69 0.84
CA LYS A 32 13.06 7.17 1.04
C LYS A 32 14.09 6.38 0.23
N ASN A 33 13.99 5.04 0.23
CA ASN A 33 14.91 4.19 -0.53
C ASN A 33 14.69 4.31 -2.04
N VAL A 34 13.44 4.42 -2.50
CA VAL A 34 13.12 4.55 -3.92
C VAL A 34 13.56 5.91 -4.48
N LYS A 35 13.64 6.96 -3.64
CA LYS A 35 14.22 8.26 -4.02
C LYS A 35 15.70 8.17 -4.39
N GLU A 36 16.45 7.20 -3.86
CA GLU A 36 17.83 6.96 -4.29
C GLU A 36 17.90 6.43 -5.73
N ILE A 37 16.86 5.69 -6.18
CA ILE A 37 16.76 5.17 -7.54
C ILE A 37 16.28 6.25 -8.52
N TRP A 38 15.21 6.97 -8.18
CA TRP A 38 14.58 8.01 -8.99
C TRP A 38 14.47 9.33 -8.24
N PRO A 39 15.58 10.06 -8.04
CA PRO A 39 15.60 11.29 -7.24
C PRO A 39 14.74 12.43 -7.81
N ASP A 40 14.52 12.43 -9.12
CA ASP A 40 13.77 13.49 -9.83
C ASP A 40 12.27 13.21 -9.91
N ALA A 41 11.80 12.03 -9.48
CA ALA A 41 10.38 11.70 -9.47
C ALA A 41 9.63 12.49 -8.38
N HIS A 42 8.38 12.83 -8.67
CA HIS A 42 7.46 13.36 -7.66
C HIS A 42 6.85 12.21 -6.86
N TYR A 43 6.85 12.35 -5.53
CA TYR A 43 6.37 11.31 -4.62
C TYR A 43 5.15 11.78 -3.85
N THR A 44 4.04 11.08 -3.98
CA THR A 44 2.84 11.22 -3.14
C THR A 44 2.81 10.08 -2.13
N CYS A 45 2.74 10.39 -0.84
CA CYS A 45 2.64 9.40 0.24
C CYS A 45 1.28 9.46 0.91
N ILE A 46 0.63 8.30 1.10
CA ILE A 46 -0.65 8.22 1.82
C ILE A 46 -0.50 7.21 2.96
N GLU A 47 -0.89 7.62 4.16
CA GLU A 47 -0.77 6.80 5.36
C GLU A 47 -1.99 7.01 6.27
N ALA A 48 -2.55 5.92 6.81
CA ALA A 48 -3.70 6.00 7.71
C ALA A 48 -3.33 6.47 9.12
N GLY A 49 -2.13 6.16 9.59
CA GLY A 49 -1.67 6.44 10.95
C GLY A 49 -1.13 7.87 11.14
N PRO A 50 -1.83 8.78 11.85
CA PRO A 50 -1.41 10.18 12.00
C PRO A 50 -0.08 10.35 12.72
N LYS A 51 0.36 9.37 13.49
CA LYS A 51 1.66 9.41 14.18
C LYS A 51 2.85 9.41 13.22
N HIS A 52 2.65 9.00 11.97
CA HIS A 52 3.70 8.96 10.95
C HIS A 52 3.85 10.29 10.19
N GLU A 53 2.91 11.21 10.35
CA GLU A 53 2.87 12.49 9.63
C GLU A 53 4.18 13.27 9.70
N LYS A 54 4.77 13.37 10.90
CA LYS A 54 6.04 14.08 11.08
C LYS A 54 7.16 13.53 10.20
N ARG A 55 7.25 12.20 10.07
CA ARG A 55 8.27 11.54 9.24
C ARG A 55 7.99 11.71 7.76
N LEU A 56 6.73 11.64 7.34
CA LEU A 56 6.36 11.84 5.94
C LEU A 56 6.68 13.26 5.47
N LYS A 57 6.45 14.27 6.30
CA LYS A 57 6.85 15.67 6.04
C LYS A 57 8.35 15.86 5.76
N GLU A 58 9.19 15.02 6.37
CA GLU A 58 10.64 15.06 6.15
C GLU A 58 11.04 14.44 4.79
N ILE A 59 10.16 13.62 4.18
CA ILE A 59 10.43 12.84 2.98
C ILE A 59 9.85 13.50 1.73
N THR A 60 8.61 13.98 1.82
CA THR A 60 7.90 14.63 0.71
C THR A 60 6.97 15.72 1.22
N SER A 61 6.77 16.76 0.42
CA SER A 61 5.76 17.78 0.67
C SER A 61 4.35 17.34 0.26
N ASP A 62 4.25 16.30 -0.57
CA ASP A 62 2.96 15.74 -1.04
C ASP A 62 2.65 14.46 -0.27
N TYR A 63 1.97 14.60 0.87
CA TYR A 63 1.54 13.49 1.70
C TYR A 63 0.13 13.73 2.24
N HIS A 64 -0.57 12.64 2.53
CA HIS A 64 -1.91 12.67 3.10
C HIS A 64 -2.02 11.69 4.27
N ILE A 65 -2.71 12.11 5.33
CA ILE A 65 -3.10 11.23 6.43
C ILE A 65 -4.57 10.84 6.23
N ALA A 66 -4.80 9.68 5.62
CA ALA A 66 -6.14 9.24 5.25
C ALA A 66 -6.26 7.71 5.28
N VAL A 67 -7.45 7.23 5.64
CA VAL A 67 -7.84 5.84 5.46
C VAL A 67 -8.49 5.73 4.08
N LEU A 68 -7.91 4.93 3.20
CA LEU A 68 -8.44 4.71 1.85
C LEU A 68 -9.30 3.46 1.76
N GLY A 69 -10.27 3.50 0.85
CA GLY A 69 -11.10 2.36 0.48
C GLY A 69 -12.03 2.68 -0.68
N ASP A 70 -13.16 1.98 -0.76
CA ASP A 70 -14.09 2.01 -1.89
C ASP A 70 -15.10 3.16 -1.87
N SER A 71 -15.28 3.85 -0.73
CA SER A 71 -16.31 4.88 -0.57
C SER A 71 -16.07 5.76 0.65
N ASN A 72 -16.77 6.90 0.70
CA ASN A 72 -16.79 7.77 1.86
C ASN A 72 -17.75 7.23 2.93
N ARG A 73 -17.20 6.70 4.04
CA ARG A 73 -17.97 6.25 5.19
C ARG A 73 -17.10 6.18 6.44
N ASP A 74 -17.74 6.08 7.60
CA ASP A 74 -17.02 5.73 8.82
C ASP A 74 -16.73 4.22 8.83
N VAL A 75 -15.50 3.88 9.21
CA VAL A 75 -15.02 2.50 9.29
C VAL A 75 -14.33 2.25 10.62
N LYS A 76 -14.30 0.98 11.03
CA LYS A 76 -13.46 0.53 12.13
C LYS A 76 -12.08 0.20 11.59
N MET A 77 -11.07 0.91 12.05
CA MET A 77 -9.67 0.58 11.81
C MET A 77 -9.15 -0.18 13.03
N TYR A 78 -8.90 -1.45 12.87
CA TYR A 78 -8.42 -2.33 13.93
C TYR A 78 -6.93 -2.11 14.18
N LEU A 79 -6.58 -1.93 15.45
CA LEU A 79 -5.20 -1.66 15.87
C LEU A 79 -4.57 -2.97 16.35
N ARG A 80 -3.44 -3.32 15.76
CA ARG A 80 -2.68 -4.48 16.20
C ARG A 80 -1.98 -4.20 17.52
N GLU A 81 -2.32 -4.98 18.55
CA GLU A 81 -1.60 -5.00 19.83
C GLU A 81 -0.53 -6.08 19.78
N ILE A 82 0.71 -5.71 20.09
CA ILE A 82 1.77 -6.69 20.36
C ILE A 82 2.00 -6.71 21.87
N ASP A 83 1.73 -7.86 22.48
CA ASP A 83 2.09 -8.10 23.88
C ASP A 83 3.60 -8.33 23.97
N LYS A 84 4.33 -7.36 24.49
CA LYS A 84 5.76 -7.48 24.78
C LYS A 84 6.01 -8.01 26.19
N GLY A 85 5.25 -9.02 26.61
CA GLY A 85 5.62 -9.89 27.77
C GLY A 85 5.97 -9.19 29.08
N SER A 86 5.52 -7.98 29.35
CA SER A 86 5.49 -7.35 30.68
C SER A 86 4.92 -5.93 30.66
N LYS A 87 3.84 -5.73 31.33
CA LYS A 87 3.30 -4.47 31.93
C LYS A 87 2.98 -3.26 31.02
N LYS A 88 3.29 -3.23 29.73
CA LYS A 88 2.82 -2.19 28.80
C LYS A 88 2.37 -2.82 27.49
N LYS A 89 1.06 -2.82 27.23
CA LYS A 89 0.51 -3.03 25.90
C LYS A 89 0.94 -1.85 25.03
N VAL A 90 1.64 -2.13 23.93
CA VAL A 90 2.02 -1.09 22.98
C VAL A 90 1.14 -1.28 21.75
N THR A 91 0.30 -0.29 21.48
CA THR A 91 -0.53 -0.27 20.26
C THR A 91 0.35 0.13 19.08
N TYR A 92 0.46 -0.75 18.10
CA TYR A 92 1.19 -0.47 16.87
C TYR A 92 0.22 -0.19 15.73
N THR A 93 0.50 0.83 14.93
CA THR A 93 -0.23 1.05 13.68
C THR A 93 0.40 0.27 12.52
N LYS A 94 1.60 -0.28 12.66
CA LYS A 94 2.13 -1.23 11.68
C LYS A 94 1.29 -2.50 11.72
N GLY A 95 0.64 -2.80 10.60
CA GLY A 95 -0.31 -3.91 10.49
C GLY A 95 -1.70 -3.61 11.03
N SER A 96 -2.07 -2.32 11.22
CA SER A 96 -3.48 -1.94 11.41
C SER A 96 -4.24 -2.16 10.11
N THR A 97 -5.47 -2.67 10.20
CA THR A 97 -6.25 -3.13 9.06
C THR A 97 -7.71 -2.73 9.21
N LEU A 98 -8.41 -2.65 8.08
CA LEU A 98 -9.87 -2.52 8.05
C LEU A 98 -10.58 -3.86 8.34
N PHE A 99 -9.85 -4.97 8.22
CA PHE A 99 -10.34 -6.32 8.49
C PHE A 99 -9.73 -6.86 9.77
N GLY A 100 -10.54 -7.44 10.64
CA GLY A 100 -9.99 -8.08 11.81
C GLY A 100 -10.97 -8.36 12.91
N ILE A 101 -10.54 -9.25 13.78
CA ILE A 101 -11.24 -9.69 14.99
C ILE A 101 -10.68 -9.05 16.28
N PHE A 102 -9.80 -8.04 16.12
CA PHE A 102 -9.20 -7.37 17.28
C PHE A 102 -10.23 -6.60 18.08
N LYS A 103 -10.05 -6.61 19.42
CA LYS A 103 -10.94 -5.88 20.32
C LYS A 103 -10.76 -4.36 20.26
N ASN A 104 -9.55 -3.91 19.91
CA ASN A 104 -9.22 -2.50 19.86
C ASN A 104 -9.33 -1.98 18.43
N TYR A 105 -10.14 -0.97 18.27
CA TYR A 105 -10.31 -0.25 17.00
C TYR A 105 -10.51 1.24 17.25
N GLU A 106 -10.24 2.02 16.22
CA GLU A 106 -10.62 3.43 16.14
C GLU A 106 -11.65 3.61 15.04
N THR A 107 -12.66 4.44 15.27
CA THR A 107 -13.55 4.88 14.18
C THR A 107 -12.82 5.96 13.38
N ARG A 108 -12.66 5.73 12.09
CA ARG A 108 -11.98 6.63 11.17
C ARG A 108 -12.86 6.90 9.95
N LYS A 109 -12.74 8.09 9.41
CA LYS A 109 -13.39 8.41 8.14
C LYS A 109 -12.55 7.85 6.99
N MET A 110 -13.15 6.98 6.20
CA MET A 110 -12.59 6.44 4.97
C MET A 110 -12.96 7.33 3.79
N THR A 111 -12.07 7.46 2.84
CA THR A 111 -12.29 8.17 1.56
C THR A 111 -11.73 7.34 0.41
N THR A 112 -12.09 7.69 -0.82
CA THR A 112 -11.51 7.06 -2.00
C THR A 112 -10.23 7.80 -2.43
N LEU A 113 -9.36 7.09 -3.15
CA LEU A 113 -8.11 7.68 -3.64
C LEU A 113 -8.38 8.83 -4.62
N ASP A 114 -9.34 8.67 -5.53
CA ASP A 114 -9.71 9.69 -6.51
C ASP A 114 -10.26 10.98 -5.89
N MET A 115 -10.98 10.87 -4.78
CA MET A 115 -11.43 12.06 -4.04
C MET A 115 -10.28 12.77 -3.31
N LEU A 116 -9.25 12.03 -2.93
CA LEU A 116 -8.11 12.58 -2.19
C LEU A 116 -7.11 13.29 -3.10
N VAL A 117 -6.75 12.66 -4.23
CA VAL A 117 -5.70 13.17 -5.14
C VAL A 117 -6.25 13.72 -6.47
N GLY A 118 -7.56 13.63 -6.69
CA GLY A 118 -8.24 13.98 -7.94
C GLY A 118 -8.33 12.80 -8.90
N LYS A 119 -9.50 12.62 -9.51
CA LYS A 119 -9.80 11.49 -10.41
C LYS A 119 -8.89 11.42 -11.65
N ASP A 120 -8.34 12.54 -12.07
CA ASP A 120 -7.46 12.63 -13.24
C ASP A 120 -5.97 12.50 -12.87
N ALA A 121 -5.66 12.22 -11.59
CA ALA A 121 -4.29 11.99 -11.16
C ALA A 121 -3.67 10.79 -11.90
N GLN A 122 -2.40 10.92 -12.25
CA GLN A 122 -1.65 9.90 -12.97
C GLN A 122 -0.36 9.60 -12.20
N TYR A 123 -0.06 8.32 -12.08
CA TYR A 123 1.16 7.83 -11.46
C TYR A 123 1.76 6.74 -12.35
N ASP A 124 3.07 6.78 -12.55
CA ASP A 124 3.77 5.78 -13.38
C ASP A 124 4.03 4.48 -12.59
N LEU A 125 4.25 4.63 -11.29
CA LEU A 125 4.46 3.53 -10.35
C LEU A 125 3.60 3.75 -9.10
N ILE A 126 2.83 2.75 -8.75
CA ILE A 126 2.06 2.72 -7.50
C ILE A 126 2.57 1.57 -6.63
N LYS A 127 2.91 1.85 -5.38
CA LYS A 127 3.06 0.82 -4.34
C LYS A 127 1.89 0.89 -3.41
N GLN A 128 1.33 -0.26 -3.06
CA GLN A 128 0.22 -0.38 -2.12
C GLN A 128 0.49 -1.47 -1.10
N ASP A 129 0.37 -1.10 0.18
CA ASP A 129 0.57 -1.96 1.33
C ASP A 129 -0.36 -1.47 2.46
N VAL A 130 -1.63 -1.86 2.38
CA VAL A 130 -2.70 -1.40 3.28
C VAL A 130 -3.30 -2.52 4.13
N GLN A 131 -2.55 -3.60 4.26
CA GLN A 131 -2.82 -4.69 5.18
C GLN A 131 -4.21 -5.33 4.96
N GLY A 132 -4.48 -5.70 3.71
CA GLY A 132 -5.65 -6.45 3.28
C GLY A 132 -6.74 -5.62 2.60
N ALA A 133 -6.66 -4.30 2.61
CA ALA A 133 -7.66 -3.44 1.96
C ALA A 133 -7.30 -3.06 0.50
N GLU A 134 -6.32 -3.76 -0.11
CA GLU A 134 -5.76 -3.41 -1.41
C GLU A 134 -6.84 -3.35 -2.51
N ILE A 135 -7.64 -4.40 -2.64
CA ILE A 135 -8.74 -4.45 -3.63
C ILE A 135 -9.77 -3.35 -3.36
N MET A 136 -10.12 -3.13 -2.09
CA MET A 136 -11.07 -2.07 -1.71
C MET A 136 -10.58 -0.67 -2.12
N VAL A 137 -9.29 -0.38 -1.95
CA VAL A 137 -8.70 0.90 -2.39
C VAL A 137 -8.73 1.04 -3.90
N MET A 138 -8.39 -0.03 -4.64
CA MET A 138 -8.46 -0.04 -6.11
C MET A 138 -9.90 0.12 -6.63
N GLN A 139 -10.89 -0.47 -5.97
CA GLN A 139 -12.33 -0.28 -6.28
C GLN A 139 -12.77 1.18 -6.14
N GLY A 140 -12.18 1.92 -5.19
CA GLY A 140 -12.46 3.33 -4.98
C GLY A 140 -11.88 4.27 -6.03
N ALA A 141 -10.90 3.82 -6.84
CA ALA A 141 -10.26 4.64 -7.87
C ALA A 141 -9.64 3.79 -8.99
N PRO A 142 -10.41 2.93 -9.66
CA PRO A 142 -9.86 1.98 -10.64
C PRO A 142 -9.11 2.69 -11.77
N ASP A 143 -9.59 3.83 -12.22
CA ASP A 143 -8.98 4.58 -13.32
C ASP A 143 -7.56 5.10 -12.99
N ILE A 144 -7.25 5.37 -11.74
CA ILE A 144 -5.89 5.77 -11.33
C ILE A 144 -4.94 4.59 -11.48
N PHE A 145 -5.37 3.40 -11.07
CA PHE A 145 -4.55 2.18 -11.18
C PHE A 145 -4.36 1.74 -12.63
N THR A 146 -5.41 1.73 -13.46
CA THR A 146 -5.33 1.33 -14.87
C THR A 146 -4.40 2.20 -15.71
N ARG A 147 -4.14 3.43 -15.28
CA ARG A 147 -3.18 4.35 -15.95
C ARG A 147 -1.74 4.14 -15.49
N ALA A 148 -1.49 3.41 -14.41
CA ALA A 148 -0.14 3.14 -13.94
C ALA A 148 0.57 2.12 -14.85
N LYS A 149 1.87 2.31 -15.04
CA LYS A 149 2.68 1.36 -15.80
C LYS A 149 3.06 0.14 -14.97
N TYR A 150 3.30 0.37 -13.67
CA TYR A 150 3.63 -0.68 -12.71
C TYR A 150 2.87 -0.47 -11.41
N VAL A 151 2.37 -1.57 -10.85
CA VAL A 151 1.72 -1.58 -9.53
C VAL A 151 2.39 -2.65 -8.66
N ILE A 152 2.89 -2.25 -7.49
CA ILE A 152 3.44 -3.17 -6.49
C ILE A 152 2.39 -3.38 -5.41
N GLN A 153 2.07 -4.64 -5.14
CA GLN A 153 1.11 -5.05 -4.11
C GLN A 153 1.78 -5.93 -3.06
N GLU A 154 1.48 -5.69 -1.77
CA GLU A 154 1.67 -6.71 -0.75
C GLU A 154 0.54 -7.73 -0.90
N VAL A 155 0.90 -9.01 -1.05
CA VAL A 155 -0.04 -10.07 -1.35
C VAL A 155 0.07 -11.19 -0.32
N ASN A 156 -1.06 -11.68 0.19
CA ASN A 156 -1.12 -12.86 1.04
C ASN A 156 -1.18 -14.11 0.17
N LEU A 157 -0.25 -15.06 0.38
CA LEU A 157 -0.21 -16.31 -0.38
C LEU A 157 -1.45 -17.17 -0.18
N PHE A 158 -2.03 -17.11 1.02
CA PHE A 158 -3.21 -17.88 1.40
C PHE A 158 -4.22 -17.00 2.14
N LYS A 159 -5.49 -17.40 2.14
CA LYS A 159 -6.48 -16.79 3.03
C LYS A 159 -6.16 -17.13 4.49
N ASP A 160 -5.93 -16.11 5.28
CA ASP A 160 -5.79 -16.27 6.73
C ASP A 160 -7.17 -16.53 7.34
N LYS A 161 -7.30 -17.60 8.14
CA LYS A 161 -8.55 -17.95 8.85
C LYS A 161 -9.00 -16.86 9.83
N ASN A 162 -8.06 -16.06 10.34
CA ASN A 162 -8.34 -14.96 11.25
C ASN A 162 -8.74 -13.68 10.51
N PHE A 163 -8.46 -13.62 9.20
CA PHE A 163 -8.74 -12.47 8.33
C PHE A 163 -9.34 -12.93 7.00
N PRO A 164 -10.55 -13.55 7.03
CA PRO A 164 -11.15 -14.17 5.85
C PRO A 164 -11.49 -13.16 4.74
N ASP A 165 -11.60 -11.89 5.10
CA ASP A 165 -11.92 -10.80 4.15
C ASP A 165 -10.68 -10.20 3.47
N MET A 166 -9.46 -10.58 3.89
CA MET A 166 -8.24 -10.19 3.19
C MET A 166 -8.09 -11.00 1.89
N PRO A 167 -7.73 -10.37 0.77
CA PRO A 167 -7.57 -11.08 -0.49
C PRO A 167 -6.38 -12.05 -0.44
N SER A 168 -6.57 -13.22 -1.02
CA SER A 168 -5.49 -14.16 -1.34
C SER A 168 -4.76 -13.74 -2.61
N GLU A 169 -3.61 -14.39 -2.91
CA GLU A 169 -2.87 -14.16 -4.16
C GLU A 169 -3.76 -14.34 -5.41
N ASN A 170 -4.55 -15.40 -5.46
CA ASN A 170 -5.42 -15.66 -6.61
C ASN A 170 -6.47 -14.55 -6.80
N GLU A 171 -7.09 -14.07 -5.72
CA GLU A 171 -8.08 -12.99 -5.78
C GLU A 171 -7.44 -11.67 -6.21
N MET A 172 -6.20 -11.42 -5.76
CA MET A 172 -5.44 -10.25 -6.18
C MET A 172 -5.06 -10.33 -7.66
N ASP A 173 -4.53 -11.47 -8.12
CA ASP A 173 -4.16 -11.69 -9.52
C ASP A 173 -5.37 -11.54 -10.45
N GLU A 174 -6.52 -12.11 -10.08
CA GLU A 174 -7.76 -11.99 -10.83
C GLU A 174 -8.21 -10.51 -10.93
N TYR A 175 -8.17 -9.80 -9.83
CA TYR A 175 -8.55 -8.38 -9.81
C TYR A 175 -7.60 -7.52 -10.64
N MET A 176 -6.28 -7.74 -10.53
CA MET A 176 -5.28 -7.02 -11.32
C MET A 176 -5.42 -7.32 -12.82
N PHE A 177 -5.75 -8.57 -13.18
CA PHE A 177 -6.05 -8.92 -14.56
C PHE A 177 -7.29 -8.18 -15.09
N GLN A 178 -8.35 -8.05 -14.30
CA GLN A 178 -9.54 -7.25 -14.67
C GLN A 178 -9.21 -5.77 -14.88
N LEU A 179 -8.21 -5.23 -14.16
CA LEU A 179 -7.71 -3.87 -14.36
C LEU A 179 -6.78 -3.74 -15.58
N GLY A 180 -6.46 -4.84 -16.28
CA GLY A 180 -5.65 -4.84 -17.49
C GLY A 180 -4.17 -5.18 -17.30
N PHE A 181 -3.74 -5.55 -16.09
CA PHE A 181 -2.38 -6.01 -15.83
C PHE A 181 -2.24 -7.49 -16.16
N ASN A 182 -1.60 -7.80 -17.30
CA ASN A 182 -1.53 -9.16 -17.82
C ASN A 182 -0.27 -9.94 -17.41
N ASN A 183 0.67 -9.26 -16.78
CA ASN A 183 1.92 -9.84 -16.32
C ASN A 183 2.17 -9.49 -14.86
N SER A 184 2.86 -10.38 -14.16
CA SER A 184 3.30 -10.14 -12.79
C SER A 184 4.57 -10.90 -12.46
N GLU A 185 5.36 -10.37 -11.52
CA GLU A 185 6.56 -11.00 -11.00
C GLU A 185 6.64 -10.83 -9.48
N ILE A 186 7.11 -11.87 -8.77
CA ILE A 186 7.40 -11.78 -7.35
C ILE A 186 8.73 -11.06 -7.18
N ILE A 187 8.72 -9.90 -6.55
CA ILE A 187 9.91 -9.08 -6.35
C ILE A 187 10.51 -9.20 -4.95
N GLU A 188 9.71 -9.66 -3.99
CA GLU A 188 10.19 -9.95 -2.63
C GLU A 188 9.35 -11.04 -1.96
N LYS A 189 10.03 -11.94 -1.24
CA LYS A 189 9.39 -12.89 -0.31
C LYS A 189 9.74 -12.47 1.10
N LYS A 190 8.72 -12.27 1.94
CA LYS A 190 8.92 -11.88 3.32
C LYS A 190 9.24 -13.11 4.16
N GLU A 191 10.36 -13.07 4.89
CA GLU A 191 10.77 -14.16 5.78
C GLU A 191 9.74 -14.34 6.92
N ASN A 192 9.42 -15.61 7.23
CA ASN A 192 8.53 -16.02 8.34
C ASN A 192 7.08 -15.49 8.27
N VAL A 193 6.63 -15.01 7.12
CA VAL A 193 5.23 -14.66 6.88
C VAL A 193 4.80 -15.16 5.50
N GLU A 194 3.53 -15.53 5.37
CA GLU A 194 2.95 -16.00 4.12
C GLU A 194 2.55 -14.80 3.22
N GLN A 195 3.49 -13.88 3.03
CA GLN A 195 3.32 -12.66 2.25
C GLN A 195 4.47 -12.47 1.27
N ILE A 196 4.11 -11.91 0.12
CA ILE A 196 5.06 -11.53 -0.93
C ILE A 196 4.78 -10.10 -1.38
N ASP A 197 5.79 -9.44 -1.93
CA ASP A 197 5.57 -8.26 -2.74
C ASP A 197 5.63 -8.68 -4.22
N LYS A 198 4.57 -8.35 -4.95
CA LYS A 198 4.36 -8.69 -6.35
C LYS A 198 4.19 -7.43 -7.18
N ILE A 199 4.86 -7.36 -8.33
CA ILE A 199 4.71 -6.26 -9.27
C ILE A 199 3.88 -6.71 -10.46
N TYR A 200 2.96 -5.85 -10.87
CA TYR A 200 2.03 -6.06 -12.00
C TYR A 200 2.29 -5.03 -13.10
N PHE A 201 2.22 -5.46 -14.39
CA PHE A 201 2.46 -4.62 -15.57
C PHE A 201 1.82 -5.18 -16.86
#